data_840883bafa591fea8ec892fa1502ee63
#
_entry.id   840883bafa591fea8ec892fa1502ee63
#
_cell.length_a   1.000
_cell.length_b   1.000
_cell.length_c   1.000
_cell.angle_alpha   90.00
_cell.angle_beta   90.00
_cell.angle_gamma   90.00
#
_symmetry.space_group_name_H-M   'P 1'
#
loop_
_entity.id
_entity.type
_entity.pdbx_description
1 polymer ?
#
loop_
_entity_poly.entity_id
_entity_poly.type
_entity_poly.pdbx_seq_one_letter_code
_entity_poly.pdbx_strand_id
1 'polypeptide(L)'
;MKTILITGIGGLTPRSIAKIIKEKHPDYKLIGCDVDKKAMGFFMKTKDGRQLIDEYFIAPRCDRPEYFPWLERLVTEKKVDYSFVEPESEIVEWGRYYEVNRKYPCPTFMGCRLLSESLRDKAIMAELLEGTEFIPKTIKVTQKNPRFEDVEKKIEFPCWIRATEGTGGL
;
A
#
# COMPACT_ATOMS: atom_id res chain seq x y z
N MET A 1 -8.03 4.19 24.61
CA MET A 1 -8.57 3.62 23.34
C MET A 1 -7.98 4.44 22.20
N LYS A 2 -7.36 3.79 21.21
CA LYS A 2 -6.80 4.43 20.03
C LYS A 2 -7.70 4.18 18.83
N THR A 3 -7.80 5.14 17.92
CA THR A 3 -8.52 5.02 16.66
C THR A 3 -7.53 4.88 15.51
N ILE A 4 -7.58 3.78 14.79
CA ILE A 4 -6.67 3.46 13.68
C ILE A 4 -7.43 3.43 12.37
N LEU A 5 -6.95 4.19 11.39
CA LEU A 5 -7.45 4.15 10.01
C LEU A 5 -6.60 3.18 9.19
N ILE A 6 -7.24 2.33 8.40
CA ILE A 6 -6.58 1.40 7.47
C ILE A 6 -7.18 1.62 6.10
N THR A 7 -6.35 2.04 5.13
CA THR A 7 -6.81 2.26 3.75
C THR A 7 -6.67 1.00 2.92
N GLY A 8 -7.46 0.89 1.85
CA GLY A 8 -7.45 -0.27 0.95
C GLY A 8 -7.82 -1.58 1.64
N ILE A 9 -8.77 -1.55 2.56
CA ILE A 9 -9.11 -2.69 3.45
C ILE A 9 -9.58 -3.94 2.69
N GLY A 10 -9.90 -3.82 1.40
CA GLY A 10 -10.17 -4.97 0.52
C GLY A 10 -8.94 -5.82 0.22
N GLY A 11 -7.73 -5.26 0.36
CA GLY A 11 -6.46 -5.94 0.12
C GLY A 11 -6.12 -6.98 1.18
N LEU A 12 -5.21 -7.91 0.84
CA LEU A 12 -4.79 -8.97 1.77
C LEU A 12 -3.97 -8.41 2.93
N THR A 13 -2.99 -7.55 2.65
CA THR A 13 -2.09 -6.95 3.65
C THR A 13 -2.87 -6.12 4.67
N PRO A 14 -3.70 -5.13 4.28
CA PRO A 14 -4.44 -4.32 5.25
C PRO A 14 -5.41 -5.15 6.11
N ARG A 15 -6.02 -6.20 5.57
CA ARG A 15 -6.83 -7.14 6.36
C ARG A 15 -6.01 -7.91 7.38
N SER A 16 -4.79 -8.30 7.03
CA SER A 16 -3.88 -8.99 7.95
C SER A 16 -3.43 -8.06 9.08
N ILE A 17 -3.11 -6.80 8.77
CA ILE A 17 -2.80 -5.76 9.76
C ILE A 17 -3.99 -5.56 10.72
N ALA A 18 -5.20 -5.40 10.18
CA ALA A 18 -6.41 -5.26 10.98
C ALA A 18 -6.62 -6.44 11.95
N LYS A 19 -6.40 -7.68 11.48
CA LYS A 19 -6.48 -8.88 12.34
C LYS A 19 -5.50 -8.83 13.49
N ILE A 20 -4.23 -8.53 13.20
CA ILE A 20 -3.18 -8.48 14.22
C ILE A 20 -3.51 -7.41 15.25
N ILE A 21 -3.96 -6.24 14.83
CA ILE A 21 -4.34 -5.16 15.75
C ILE A 21 -5.51 -5.59 16.62
N LYS A 22 -6.58 -6.18 16.05
CA LYS A 22 -7.73 -6.66 16.84
C LYS A 22 -7.38 -7.77 17.82
N GLU A 23 -6.44 -8.64 17.47
CA GLU A 23 -5.98 -9.72 18.36
C GLU A 23 -5.12 -9.18 19.52
N LYS A 24 -4.25 -8.22 19.25
CA LYS A 24 -3.30 -7.68 20.25
C LYS A 24 -3.85 -6.50 21.05
N HIS A 25 -4.74 -5.72 20.44
CA HIS A 25 -5.32 -4.50 21.01
C HIS A 25 -6.84 -4.49 20.77
N PRO A 26 -7.60 -5.35 21.44
CA PRO A 26 -9.04 -5.49 21.22
C PRO A 26 -9.85 -4.23 21.58
N ASP A 27 -9.28 -3.34 22.36
CA ASP A 27 -9.81 -2.03 22.75
C ASP A 27 -9.60 -0.94 21.70
N TYR A 28 -8.78 -1.19 20.66
CA TYR A 28 -8.58 -0.20 19.60
C TYR A 28 -9.76 -0.21 18.64
N LYS A 29 -10.17 0.99 18.25
CA LYS A 29 -11.19 1.20 17.23
C LYS A 29 -10.52 1.18 15.86
N LEU A 30 -10.96 0.29 14.98
CA LEU A 30 -10.48 0.20 13.61
C LEU A 30 -11.49 0.79 12.63
N ILE A 31 -11.02 1.73 11.83
CA ILE A 31 -11.77 2.31 10.72
C ILE A 31 -11.13 1.80 9.43
N GLY A 32 -11.93 1.19 8.57
CA GLY A 32 -11.51 0.76 7.24
C GLY A 32 -12.02 1.68 6.16
N CYS A 33 -11.22 1.97 5.13
CA CYS A 33 -11.76 2.59 3.92
C CYS A 33 -11.25 1.88 2.65
N ASP A 34 -12.06 1.97 1.61
CA ASP A 34 -11.75 1.42 0.29
C ASP A 34 -12.59 2.14 -0.77
N VAL A 35 -12.13 2.16 -2.01
CA VAL A 35 -12.89 2.68 -3.15
C VAL A 35 -14.00 1.72 -3.58
N ASP A 36 -13.83 0.43 -3.31
CA ASP A 36 -14.81 -0.61 -3.62
C ASP A 36 -15.77 -0.80 -2.44
N LYS A 37 -17.07 -0.49 -2.66
CA LYS A 37 -18.12 -0.73 -1.68
C LYS A 37 -18.31 -2.19 -1.28
N LYS A 38 -17.77 -3.12 -2.07
CA LYS A 38 -17.79 -4.56 -1.82
C LYS A 38 -16.46 -5.06 -1.22
N ALA A 39 -15.55 -4.17 -0.81
CA ALA A 39 -14.28 -4.54 -0.23
C ALA A 39 -14.47 -5.57 0.89
N MET A 40 -13.82 -6.71 0.76
CA MET A 40 -14.04 -7.86 1.65
C MET A 40 -13.79 -7.52 3.12
N GLY A 41 -12.83 -6.66 3.41
CA GLY A 41 -12.49 -6.24 4.77
C GLY A 41 -13.65 -5.59 5.53
N PHE A 42 -14.62 -4.99 4.85
CA PHE A 42 -15.81 -4.40 5.48
C PHE A 42 -16.71 -5.44 6.16
N PHE A 43 -16.71 -6.67 5.65
CA PHE A 43 -17.64 -7.72 6.05
C PHE A 43 -16.96 -8.86 6.82
N MET A 44 -15.64 -8.81 6.96
CA MET A 44 -14.90 -9.85 7.66
C MET A 44 -15.13 -9.81 9.18
N LYS A 45 -15.09 -11.00 9.76
CA LYS A 45 -15.13 -11.19 11.21
C LYS A 45 -13.83 -11.82 11.72
N THR A 46 -13.51 -11.54 12.94
CA THR A 46 -12.46 -12.20 13.71
C THR A 46 -12.89 -13.63 14.07
N LYS A 47 -11.98 -14.46 14.56
CA LYS A 47 -12.27 -15.86 14.95
C LYS A 47 -13.35 -15.97 16.03
N ASP A 48 -13.46 -14.95 16.90
CA ASP A 48 -14.45 -14.87 17.97
C ASP A 48 -15.77 -14.22 17.54
N GLY A 49 -15.95 -13.98 16.22
CA GLY A 49 -17.20 -13.49 15.62
C GLY A 49 -17.41 -11.99 15.63
N ARG A 50 -16.50 -11.20 16.23
CA ARG A 50 -16.56 -9.73 16.18
C ARG A 50 -16.26 -9.22 14.77
N GLN A 51 -16.78 -8.03 14.43
CA GLN A 51 -16.40 -7.36 13.19
C GLN A 51 -14.90 -7.05 13.19
N LEU A 52 -14.24 -7.26 12.04
CA LEU A 52 -12.83 -6.93 11.88
C LEU A 52 -12.61 -5.42 11.91
N ILE A 53 -13.52 -4.67 11.29
CA ILE A 53 -13.54 -3.21 11.21
C ILE A 53 -14.76 -2.70 11.96
N ASP A 54 -14.60 -1.74 12.86
CA ASP A 54 -15.68 -1.18 13.67
C ASP A 54 -16.55 -0.19 12.89
N GLU A 55 -15.91 0.61 12.02
CA GLU A 55 -16.59 1.50 11.08
C GLU A 55 -15.90 1.44 9.71
N TYR A 56 -16.65 1.61 8.64
CA TYR A 56 -16.08 1.65 7.30
C TYR A 56 -16.64 2.79 6.46
N PHE A 57 -15.84 3.23 5.49
CA PHE A 57 -16.17 4.33 4.60
C PHE A 57 -15.75 4.02 3.17
N ILE A 58 -16.58 4.43 2.22
CA ILE A 58 -16.21 4.39 0.81
C ILE A 58 -15.39 5.63 0.50
N ALA A 59 -14.14 5.42 0.13
CA ALA A 59 -13.21 6.50 -0.18
C ALA A 59 -13.38 6.96 -1.64
N PRO A 60 -13.23 8.25 -1.94
CA PRO A 60 -12.91 8.68 -3.29
C PRO A 60 -11.59 8.05 -3.75
N ARG A 61 -11.38 7.96 -5.07
CA ARG A 61 -10.08 7.55 -5.61
C ARG A 61 -9.01 8.58 -5.24
N CYS A 62 -7.82 8.12 -4.88
CA CYS A 62 -6.72 8.98 -4.43
C CYS A 62 -6.21 9.97 -5.49
N ASP A 63 -6.46 9.68 -6.78
CA ASP A 63 -6.14 10.55 -7.91
C ASP A 63 -7.17 11.68 -8.16
N ARG A 64 -8.19 11.78 -7.31
CA ARG A 64 -9.25 12.79 -7.43
C ARG A 64 -9.07 13.93 -6.43
N PRO A 65 -9.41 15.16 -6.82
CA PRO A 65 -9.21 16.34 -5.96
C PRO A 65 -10.01 16.29 -4.65
N GLU A 66 -11.12 15.56 -4.60
CA GLU A 66 -11.94 15.41 -3.40
C GLU A 66 -11.35 14.46 -2.34
N TYR A 67 -10.31 13.66 -2.67
CA TYR A 67 -9.76 12.65 -1.79
C TYR A 67 -9.21 13.23 -0.48
N PHE A 68 -8.27 14.18 -0.56
CA PHE A 68 -7.66 14.74 0.65
C PHE A 68 -8.64 15.58 1.48
N PRO A 69 -9.51 16.43 0.91
CA PRO A 69 -10.56 17.10 1.68
C PRO A 69 -11.50 16.13 2.40
N TRP A 70 -11.84 15.00 1.77
CA TRP A 70 -12.62 13.94 2.38
C TRP A 70 -11.86 13.27 3.53
N LEU A 71 -10.60 12.92 3.30
CA LEU A 71 -9.74 12.24 4.26
C LEU A 71 -9.50 13.09 5.51
N GLU A 72 -9.20 14.37 5.35
CA GLU A 72 -8.98 15.32 6.46
C GLU A 72 -10.22 15.46 7.35
N ARG A 73 -11.41 15.52 6.73
CA ARG A 73 -12.67 15.49 7.47
C ARG A 73 -12.83 14.20 8.25
N LEU A 74 -12.65 13.05 7.61
CA LEU A 74 -12.74 11.74 8.25
C LEU A 74 -11.80 11.64 9.45
N VAL A 75 -10.52 12.01 9.27
CA VAL A 75 -9.50 11.98 10.32
C VAL A 75 -9.91 12.87 11.50
N THR A 76 -10.40 14.06 11.22
CA THR A 76 -10.81 15.03 12.27
C THR A 76 -12.08 14.56 13.00
N GLU A 77 -13.12 14.19 12.27
CA GLU A 77 -14.42 13.77 12.85
C GLU A 77 -14.29 12.48 13.67
N LYS A 78 -13.48 11.54 13.20
CA LYS A 78 -13.27 10.25 13.86
C LYS A 78 -12.15 10.26 14.87
N LYS A 79 -11.43 11.37 15.00
CA LYS A 79 -10.26 11.54 15.89
C LYS A 79 -9.25 10.41 15.69
N VAL A 80 -8.82 10.23 14.44
CA VAL A 80 -7.87 9.19 14.07
C VAL A 80 -6.52 9.48 14.70
N ASP A 81 -5.99 8.55 15.48
CA ASP A 81 -4.68 8.65 16.13
C ASP A 81 -3.54 8.26 15.19
N TYR A 82 -3.80 7.28 14.29
CA TYR A 82 -2.78 6.72 13.40
C TYR A 82 -3.41 6.09 12.16
N SER A 83 -2.66 6.06 11.06
CA SER A 83 -3.11 5.39 9.83
C SER A 83 -2.08 4.41 9.26
N PHE A 84 -2.60 3.34 8.67
CA PHE A 84 -1.88 2.45 7.76
C PHE A 84 -2.38 2.70 6.35
N VAL A 85 -1.48 3.21 5.50
CA VAL A 85 -1.77 3.51 4.09
C VAL A 85 -1.16 2.41 3.25
N GLU A 86 -1.99 1.58 2.65
CA GLU A 86 -1.53 0.33 2.03
C GLU A 86 -1.57 0.31 0.48
N PRO A 87 -2.55 0.95 -0.19
CA PRO A 87 -2.54 0.96 -1.65
C PRO A 87 -1.34 1.75 -2.20
N GLU A 88 -0.59 1.16 -3.12
CA GLU A 88 0.59 1.80 -3.73
C GLU A 88 0.28 3.20 -4.31
N SER A 89 -0.87 3.35 -4.97
CA SER A 89 -1.31 4.64 -5.49
C SER A 89 -1.56 5.68 -4.40
N GLU A 90 -2.15 5.26 -3.27
CA GLU A 90 -2.35 6.16 -2.14
C GLU A 90 -1.03 6.56 -1.50
N ILE A 91 -0.09 5.62 -1.33
CA ILE A 91 1.23 5.91 -0.77
C ILE A 91 1.94 7.02 -1.56
N VAL A 92 1.87 6.96 -2.90
CA VAL A 92 2.45 7.99 -3.76
C VAL A 92 1.75 9.34 -3.58
N GLU A 93 0.42 9.36 -3.57
CA GLU A 93 -0.34 10.61 -3.40
C GLU A 93 -0.15 11.22 -2.00
N TRP A 94 -0.05 10.41 -0.95
CA TRP A 94 0.27 10.89 0.39
C TRP A 94 1.69 11.47 0.46
N GLY A 95 2.65 10.88 -0.26
CA GLY A 95 3.99 11.46 -0.41
C GLY A 95 3.96 12.84 -1.06
N ARG A 96 3.18 13.02 -2.14
CA ARG A 96 2.96 14.31 -2.80
C ARG A 96 2.29 15.33 -1.88
N TYR A 97 1.27 14.89 -1.15
CA TYR A 97 0.60 15.72 -0.16
C TYR A 97 1.58 16.23 0.91
N TYR A 98 2.46 15.36 1.42
CA TYR A 98 3.47 15.74 2.39
C TYR A 98 4.46 16.78 1.85
N GLU A 99 4.89 16.67 0.61
CA GLU A 99 5.80 17.64 0.01
C GLU A 99 5.24 19.07 -0.01
N VAL A 100 3.93 19.19 -0.26
CA VAL A 100 3.24 20.49 -0.28
C VAL A 100 2.93 20.99 1.13
N ASN A 101 2.38 20.13 1.99
CA ASN A 101 1.82 20.52 3.28
C ASN A 101 2.79 20.36 4.45
N ARG A 102 3.94 19.69 4.24
CA ARG A 102 4.95 19.38 5.27
C ARG A 102 4.42 18.58 6.45
N LYS A 103 3.28 17.95 6.29
CA LYS A 103 2.63 17.04 7.24
C LYS A 103 1.75 16.06 6.51
N TYR A 104 1.49 14.90 7.10
CA TYR A 104 0.45 13.98 6.66
C TYR A 104 -0.92 14.37 7.25
N PRO A 105 -2.05 13.92 6.65
CA PRO A 105 -3.39 14.15 7.20
C PRO A 105 -3.55 13.64 8.63
N CYS A 106 -2.88 12.52 8.96
CA CYS A 106 -2.73 12.01 10.33
C CYS A 106 -1.39 11.28 10.47
N PRO A 107 -0.92 10.99 11.69
CA PRO A 107 0.29 10.22 11.90
C PRO A 107 0.26 8.90 11.14
N THR A 108 1.35 8.61 10.41
CA THR A 108 1.51 7.39 9.63
C THR A 108 2.98 7.00 9.54
N PHE A 109 3.25 5.73 9.26
CA PHE A 109 4.59 5.24 8.96
C PHE A 109 4.75 5.08 7.46
N MET A 110 5.37 6.07 6.83
CA MET A 110 5.60 6.09 5.38
C MET A 110 7.01 6.57 5.07
N GLY A 111 7.59 6.04 3.99
CA GLY A 111 8.81 6.57 3.40
C GLY A 111 8.59 7.93 2.72
N CYS A 112 9.68 8.61 2.38
CA CYS A 112 9.58 9.81 1.55
C CYS A 112 9.05 9.46 0.15
N ARG A 113 8.53 10.46 -0.56
CA ARG A 113 7.98 10.27 -1.91
C ARG A 113 8.94 9.56 -2.86
N LEU A 114 10.20 10.00 -2.89
CA LEU A 114 11.21 9.41 -3.77
C LEU A 114 11.36 7.90 -3.53
N LEU A 115 11.44 7.47 -2.28
CA LEU A 115 11.50 6.06 -1.92
C LEU A 115 10.24 5.32 -2.35
N SER A 116 9.07 5.88 -2.09
CA SER A 116 7.79 5.26 -2.42
C SER A 116 7.59 5.09 -3.94
N GLU A 117 7.95 6.10 -4.73
CA GLU A 117 7.89 6.04 -6.19
C GLU A 117 8.92 5.04 -6.76
N SER A 118 10.13 5.00 -6.19
CA SER A 118 11.18 4.06 -6.62
C SER A 118 10.81 2.60 -6.32
N LEU A 119 10.22 2.33 -5.15
CA LEU A 119 9.79 0.98 -4.77
C LEU A 119 8.59 0.48 -5.58
N ARG A 120 7.81 1.36 -6.15
CA ARG A 120 6.69 1.02 -7.03
C ARG A 120 7.17 0.42 -8.36
N ASP A 121 8.20 1.01 -8.98
CA ASP A 121 8.82 0.46 -10.20
C ASP A 121 9.92 -0.53 -9.80
N LYS A 122 9.66 -1.81 -10.03
CA LYS A 122 10.57 -2.91 -9.68
C LYS A 122 11.90 -2.87 -10.45
N ALA A 123 11.93 -2.22 -11.63
CA ALA A 123 13.17 -2.04 -12.37
C ALA A 123 14.02 -0.94 -11.75
N ILE A 124 13.41 0.19 -11.35
CA ILE A 124 14.12 1.26 -10.64
C ILE A 124 14.64 0.73 -9.30
N MET A 125 13.82 -0.03 -8.57
CA MET A 125 14.26 -0.65 -7.32
C MET A 125 15.45 -1.59 -7.54
N ALA A 126 15.44 -2.38 -8.61
CA ALA A 126 16.55 -3.27 -8.96
C ALA A 126 17.84 -2.51 -9.29
N GLU A 127 17.73 -1.40 -10.03
CA GLU A 127 18.85 -0.53 -10.35
C GLU A 127 19.43 0.14 -9.08
N LEU A 128 18.57 0.63 -8.18
CA LEU A 128 19.02 1.28 -6.93
C LEU A 128 19.72 0.32 -5.96
N LEU A 129 19.35 -0.95 -5.98
CA LEU A 129 19.91 -1.98 -5.08
C LEU A 129 20.95 -2.87 -5.77
N GLU A 130 21.32 -2.55 -7.01
CA GLU A 130 22.32 -3.32 -7.76
C GLU A 130 23.64 -3.41 -6.98
N GLY A 131 24.20 -4.61 -6.94
CA GLY A 131 25.44 -4.88 -6.20
C GLY A 131 25.28 -5.06 -4.68
N THR A 132 24.06 -4.96 -4.14
CA THR A 132 23.76 -5.29 -2.75
C THR A 132 23.31 -6.76 -2.61
N GLU A 133 23.37 -7.29 -1.38
CA GLU A 133 22.85 -8.63 -1.06
C GLU A 133 21.31 -8.68 -0.96
N PHE A 134 20.64 -7.52 -1.03
CA PHE A 134 19.17 -7.41 -0.82
C PHE A 134 18.35 -7.72 -2.06
N ILE A 135 18.97 -7.79 -3.23
CA ILE A 135 18.27 -8.08 -4.47
C ILE A 135 18.97 -9.16 -5.28
N PRO A 136 18.23 -10.14 -5.82
CA PRO A 136 18.80 -11.11 -6.75
C PRO A 136 19.21 -10.40 -8.04
N LYS A 137 20.16 -11.00 -8.76
CA LYS A 137 20.56 -10.52 -10.08
C LYS A 137 19.33 -10.32 -10.97
N THR A 138 19.13 -9.10 -11.40
CA THR A 138 17.92 -8.68 -12.12
C THR A 138 18.31 -7.96 -13.40
N ILE A 139 17.56 -8.18 -14.46
CA ILE A 139 17.71 -7.45 -15.72
C ILE A 139 16.36 -6.94 -16.19
N LYS A 140 16.35 -5.74 -16.75
CA LYS A 140 15.18 -5.15 -17.39
C LYS A 140 15.13 -5.60 -18.85
N VAL A 141 14.00 -6.23 -19.23
CA VAL A 141 13.69 -6.57 -20.61
C VAL A 141 12.62 -5.61 -21.12
N THR A 142 12.84 -5.02 -22.29
CA THR A 142 11.88 -4.10 -22.91
C THR A 142 11.39 -4.68 -24.22
N GLN A 143 10.23 -4.23 -24.70
CA GLN A 143 9.69 -4.63 -26.03
C GLN A 143 10.66 -4.30 -27.18
N LYS A 144 11.54 -3.32 -27.01
CA LYS A 144 12.53 -2.93 -28.02
C LYS A 144 13.72 -3.89 -28.08
N ASN A 145 13.94 -4.69 -27.03
CA ASN A 145 15.06 -5.64 -26.98
C ASN A 145 14.65 -6.96 -26.29
N PRO A 146 13.74 -7.74 -26.90
CA PRO A 146 13.21 -8.98 -26.33
C PRO A 146 14.06 -10.22 -26.67
N ARG A 147 15.38 -10.09 -26.95
CA ARG A 147 16.21 -11.23 -27.33
C ARG A 147 16.45 -12.15 -26.15
N PHE A 148 15.85 -13.33 -26.22
CA PHE A 148 16.01 -14.38 -25.20
C PHE A 148 17.48 -14.75 -25.00
N GLU A 149 18.27 -14.81 -26.07
CA GLU A 149 19.71 -15.08 -26.05
C GLU A 149 20.51 -14.07 -25.19
N ASP A 150 20.08 -12.81 -25.12
CA ASP A 150 20.71 -11.79 -24.28
C ASP A 150 20.32 -11.97 -22.80
N VAL A 151 19.13 -12.54 -22.54
CA VAL A 151 18.70 -12.89 -21.19
C VAL A 151 19.50 -14.08 -20.66
N GLU A 152 19.64 -15.15 -21.44
CA GLU A 152 20.40 -16.35 -21.05
C GLU A 152 21.86 -16.04 -20.69
N LYS A 153 22.49 -15.10 -21.40
CA LYS A 153 23.87 -14.67 -21.10
C LYS A 153 24.01 -13.93 -19.76
N LYS A 154 22.92 -13.40 -19.25
CA LYS A 154 22.93 -12.51 -18.09
C LYS A 154 22.30 -13.10 -16.84
N ILE A 155 21.37 -14.02 -17.00
CA ILE A 155 20.61 -14.64 -15.89
C ILE A 155 20.61 -16.15 -16.04
N GLU A 156 20.85 -16.85 -14.94
CA GLU A 156 20.73 -18.31 -14.86
C GLU A 156 19.27 -18.74 -14.73
N PHE A 157 18.95 -19.89 -15.32
CA PHE A 157 17.61 -20.49 -15.24
C PHE A 157 17.56 -21.59 -14.15
N PRO A 158 16.40 -21.75 -13.48
CA PRO A 158 15.12 -21.03 -13.70
C PRO A 158 15.15 -19.60 -13.16
N CYS A 159 14.41 -18.69 -13.80
CA CYS A 159 14.30 -17.30 -13.39
C CYS A 159 12.82 -16.85 -13.28
N TRP A 160 12.60 -15.76 -12.55
CA TRP A 160 11.28 -15.14 -12.41
C TRP A 160 11.12 -13.99 -13.41
N ILE A 161 9.95 -13.93 -14.06
CA ILE A 161 9.55 -12.81 -14.91
C ILE A 161 8.45 -12.02 -14.18
N ARG A 162 8.61 -10.70 -14.11
CA ARG A 162 7.66 -9.81 -13.44
C ARG A 162 7.44 -8.55 -14.26
N ALA A 163 6.22 -8.01 -14.24
CA ALA A 163 5.97 -6.64 -14.70
C ALA A 163 6.73 -5.64 -13.81
N THR A 164 7.21 -4.56 -14.41
CA THR A 164 7.92 -3.50 -13.65
C THR A 164 6.99 -2.75 -12.71
N GLU A 165 5.74 -2.54 -13.12
CA GLU A 165 4.70 -1.88 -12.33
C GLU A 165 3.50 -2.80 -12.13
N GLY A 166 2.68 -2.47 -11.12
CA GLY A 166 1.43 -3.19 -10.79
C GLY A 166 1.55 -4.13 -9.60
N THR A 167 0.39 -4.40 -9.00
CA THR A 167 0.21 -5.29 -7.86
C THR A 167 -0.20 -6.68 -8.33
N GLY A 168 0.47 -7.69 -7.83
CA GLY A 168 0.22 -9.08 -8.19
C GLY A 168 1.11 -9.55 -9.34
N GLY A 169 1.47 -10.82 -9.29
CA GLY A 169 2.12 -11.50 -10.43
C GLY A 169 1.14 -11.63 -11.60
N LEU A 170 1.69 -11.69 -12.81
CA LEU A 170 0.95 -12.15 -13.99
C LEU A 170 0.60 -13.62 -13.84
#